data_aa76a1aa44e945391c70fe5bb742d56d
#
_entry.id   aa76a1aa44e945391c70fe5bb742d56d
#
_cell.length_a   1.000
_cell.length_b   1.000
_cell.length_c   1.000
_cell.angle_alpha   90.00
_cell.angle_beta   90.00
_cell.angle_gamma   90.00
#
_symmetry.space_group_name_H-M   'P 1'
#
loop_
_entity.id
_entity.type
_entity.pdbx_description
1 polymer ?
#
loop_
_entity_poly.entity_id
_entity_poly.type
_entity_poly.pdbx_seq_one_letter_code
_entity_poly.pdbx_strand_id
1 'polypeptide(L)'
;MKSTGFSRRDFLHSNSFYGLLGTIFLNSSFSNKFDSSKVAVDVLLNQKNKAEFIDLPALLELRDKYHSELFGNFLPNMDKLIIDHELGGFMCDIDNKKGKLLSTKKRAWFEGRGIWLYSFLYNHFGNDPGYLEIATKSKNFILKHLPPEEGFWISSFTKEGYPLPGERDIFSNLYIAEGLAEYSKASGEIDYFNLAKKLLLQCATVYDKEDYEYASEKSIKAPRVLNHWMIMLSNSTQMLNYKQDNEIELLAQRCVDAILNNHFNPDWQLLDMMLSHDLTRLPDSESAQKVSFGLGVQALWMILSEAVRKKDLILFDKAKKLFKRHIEVAKDKVYGGYFWSIENVSLNTFKLGKVLSLHDEILIGSLLLVEHQADQWALACFSETYNYIKNNFMKMDYVFPVENGDRNIVNFSDKGMGIYHHPRQLVLNLLALERIIDRNGESSNVFGRG
;
A
#
# COMPACT_ATOMS: atom_id res chain seq x y z
N MET A 1 -45.29 -23.74 4.49
CA MET A 1 -43.92 -24.14 4.84
C MET A 1 -43.14 -22.86 5.17
N LYS A 2 -42.84 -22.61 6.44
CA LYS A 2 -42.12 -21.42 6.88
C LYS A 2 -40.63 -21.74 6.78
N SER A 3 -39.88 -21.04 5.91
CA SER A 3 -38.44 -21.10 5.85
C SER A 3 -37.90 -20.26 7.02
N THR A 4 -37.25 -20.90 7.97
CA THR A 4 -36.46 -20.23 9.01
C THR A 4 -35.16 -19.76 8.42
N GLY A 5 -35.09 -18.47 8.03
CA GLY A 5 -33.86 -17.82 7.63
C GLY A 5 -32.96 -17.58 8.84
N PHE A 6 -31.76 -18.06 8.79
CA PHE A 6 -30.72 -17.72 9.76
C PHE A 6 -30.40 -16.22 9.71
N SER A 7 -30.38 -15.59 10.87
CA SER A 7 -30.11 -14.16 11.02
C SER A 7 -28.62 -13.84 10.79
N ARG A 8 -28.32 -12.68 10.17
CA ARG A 8 -26.96 -12.14 9.97
C ARG A 8 -26.12 -12.06 11.25
N ARG A 9 -26.75 -11.92 12.42
CA ARG A 9 -26.05 -11.89 13.71
C ARG A 9 -25.40 -13.23 14.08
N ASP A 10 -25.99 -14.33 13.68
CA ASP A 10 -25.52 -15.67 14.09
C ASP A 10 -24.24 -16.09 13.35
N PHE A 11 -24.02 -15.60 12.13
CA PHE A 11 -22.81 -15.88 11.34
C PHE A 11 -21.56 -15.18 11.89
N LEU A 12 -21.72 -13.99 12.48
CA LEU A 12 -20.58 -13.20 12.99
C LEU A 12 -20.15 -13.59 14.41
N HIS A 13 -20.98 -14.34 15.15
CA HIS A 13 -20.70 -14.77 16.52
C HIS A 13 -20.31 -16.24 16.70
N SER A 14 -20.39 -17.07 15.65
CA SER A 14 -20.22 -18.54 15.77
C SER A 14 -18.79 -19.07 15.62
N ASN A 15 -17.75 -18.26 15.61
CA ASN A 15 -16.36 -18.72 15.53
C ASN A 15 -15.63 -18.78 16.88
N SER A 16 -16.32 -19.31 17.89
CA SER A 16 -15.67 -19.77 19.12
C SER A 16 -16.23 -21.16 19.42
N PHE A 17 -15.49 -22.24 19.12
CA PHE A 17 -15.44 -23.45 19.95
C PHE A 17 -14.65 -24.61 19.32
N TYR A 18 -13.62 -24.98 20.01
CA TYR A 18 -12.97 -26.29 20.31
C TYR A 18 -12.59 -27.27 19.19
N GLY A 19 -11.32 -27.69 19.38
CA GLY A 19 -10.65 -28.81 18.78
C GLY A 19 -11.08 -30.16 19.33
N LEU A 20 -10.68 -31.22 18.68
CA LEU A 20 -10.17 -32.46 19.23
C LEU A 20 -9.41 -33.27 18.19
N LEU A 21 -8.27 -33.76 18.62
CA LEU A 21 -7.36 -34.79 18.18
C LEU A 21 -7.88 -35.88 17.23
N GLY A 22 -7.11 -36.16 16.19
CA GLY A 22 -7.16 -37.42 15.46
C GLY A 22 -5.84 -37.68 14.72
N THR A 23 -4.97 -38.43 15.34
CA THR A 23 -3.70 -38.92 14.80
C THR A 23 -3.95 -40.04 13.80
N ILE A 24 -3.51 -39.92 12.55
CA ILE A 24 -3.28 -41.08 11.68
C ILE A 24 -1.92 -40.93 11.00
N PHE A 25 -1.04 -41.87 11.31
CA PHE A 25 0.24 -42.10 10.62
C PHE A 25 0.01 -42.74 9.25
N LEU A 26 0.59 -42.17 8.21
CA LEU A 26 0.95 -42.92 7.02
C LEU A 26 2.32 -42.45 6.50
N ASN A 27 3.26 -43.38 6.57
CA ASN A 27 4.59 -43.29 5.98
C ASN A 27 4.50 -43.23 4.45
N SER A 28 5.12 -42.24 3.85
CA SER A 28 5.68 -42.37 2.49
C SER A 28 6.90 -41.46 2.38
N SER A 29 8.03 -42.10 2.16
CA SER A 29 9.34 -41.54 1.89
C SER A 29 9.34 -40.76 0.57
N PHE A 30 9.43 -39.43 0.65
CA PHE A 30 9.86 -38.57 -0.46
C PHE A 30 11.09 -37.78 -0.03
N SER A 31 12.13 -37.85 -0.83
CA SER A 31 13.39 -37.15 -0.66
C SER A 31 13.17 -35.64 -0.71
N ASN A 32 13.22 -34.98 0.44
CA ASN A 32 13.20 -33.53 0.53
C ASN A 32 14.59 -32.97 0.18
N LYS A 33 14.71 -32.27 -0.94
CA LYS A 33 15.71 -31.21 -1.06
C LYS A 33 15.33 -30.14 -0.04
N PHE A 34 16.14 -29.97 0.97
CA PHE A 34 16.01 -28.91 1.98
C PHE A 34 16.05 -27.56 1.27
N ASP A 35 14.91 -26.88 1.24
CA ASP A 35 14.80 -25.49 0.79
C ASP A 35 15.14 -24.59 2.00
N SER A 36 16.34 -24.02 1.97
CA SER A 36 16.84 -23.13 3.02
C SER A 36 15.99 -21.86 3.22
N SER A 37 15.06 -21.56 2.29
CA SER A 37 14.15 -20.41 2.39
C SER A 37 13.06 -20.58 3.45
N LYS A 38 12.67 -21.83 3.80
CA LYS A 38 11.72 -22.11 4.87
C LYS A 38 12.30 -21.87 6.26
N VAL A 39 13.61 -22.01 6.44
CA VAL A 39 14.25 -22.02 7.76
C VAL A 39 14.25 -20.64 8.42
N ALA A 40 14.45 -19.55 7.67
CA ALA A 40 14.63 -18.22 8.27
C ALA A 40 13.33 -17.61 8.81
N VAL A 41 12.19 -17.90 8.20
CA VAL A 41 10.88 -17.37 8.65
C VAL A 41 10.22 -18.30 9.67
N ASP A 42 10.46 -19.63 9.58
CA ASP A 42 10.01 -20.59 10.60
C ASP A 42 10.76 -20.40 11.94
N VAL A 43 11.98 -19.86 11.92
CA VAL A 43 12.73 -19.50 13.16
C VAL A 43 12.08 -18.34 13.90
N LEU A 44 11.49 -17.36 13.20
CA LEU A 44 10.71 -16.29 13.83
C LEU A 44 9.47 -16.82 14.57
N LEU A 45 8.93 -17.97 14.16
CA LEU A 45 7.70 -18.56 14.71
C LEU A 45 7.96 -19.59 15.83
N ASN A 46 9.18 -20.11 16.01
CA ASN A 46 9.45 -21.25 16.91
C ASN A 46 9.74 -20.89 18.37
N GLN A 47 9.63 -19.63 18.79
CA GLN A 47 9.78 -19.25 20.19
C GLN A 47 8.44 -19.25 20.94
N LYS A 48 8.03 -20.41 21.40
CA LYS A 48 7.09 -20.54 22.53
C LYS A 48 7.82 -20.17 23.82
N ASN A 49 7.60 -18.96 24.30
CA ASN A 49 7.93 -18.38 25.61
C ASN A 49 8.96 -17.23 25.57
N LYS A 50 8.44 -16.07 25.87
CA LYS A 50 8.99 -14.72 26.12
C LYS A 50 8.96 -13.76 24.93
N ALA A 51 7.88 -13.00 24.90
CA ALA A 51 7.43 -12.15 23.81
C ALA A 51 7.94 -10.70 23.92
N GLU A 52 9.21 -10.44 24.13
CA GLU A 52 9.73 -9.08 24.09
C GLU A 52 10.80 -8.85 23.02
N PHE A 53 11.37 -9.91 22.43
CA PHE A 53 12.46 -9.78 21.48
C PHE A 53 12.21 -10.62 20.22
N ILE A 54 12.42 -10.01 19.05
CA ILE A 54 12.50 -10.74 17.79
C ILE A 54 13.93 -11.24 17.61
N ASP A 55 14.10 -12.44 17.08
CA ASP A 55 15.40 -13.04 16.85
C ASP A 55 16.28 -12.19 15.92
N LEU A 56 17.36 -11.64 16.45
CA LEU A 56 18.25 -10.73 15.71
C LEU A 56 18.89 -11.37 14.48
N PRO A 57 19.42 -12.61 14.50
CA PRO A 57 19.90 -13.29 13.30
C PRO A 57 18.86 -13.39 12.20
N ALA A 58 17.61 -13.69 12.50
CA ALA A 58 16.54 -13.76 11.51
C ALA A 58 16.17 -12.39 10.94
N LEU A 59 16.22 -11.33 11.75
CA LEU A 59 16.05 -9.95 11.27
C LEU A 59 17.16 -9.54 10.31
N LEU A 60 18.41 -9.86 10.61
CA LEU A 60 19.56 -9.58 9.74
C LEU A 60 19.43 -10.32 8.40
N GLU A 61 19.07 -11.59 8.41
CA GLU A 61 18.84 -12.37 7.18
C GLU A 61 17.68 -11.78 6.35
N LEU A 62 16.60 -11.38 7.00
CA LEU A 62 15.46 -10.76 6.31
C LEU A 62 15.84 -9.40 5.71
N ARG A 63 16.57 -8.55 6.44
CA ARG A 63 17.11 -7.28 5.93
C ARG A 63 17.97 -7.52 4.69
N ASP A 64 18.87 -8.49 4.71
CA ASP A 64 19.76 -8.79 3.59
C ASP A 64 18.98 -9.28 2.36
N LYS A 65 17.90 -10.04 2.55
CA LYS A 65 16.98 -10.43 1.48
C LYS A 65 16.26 -9.22 0.87
N TYR A 66 15.75 -8.30 1.71
CA TYR A 66 15.13 -7.06 1.25
C TYR A 66 16.10 -6.17 0.50
N HIS A 67 17.33 -6.03 1.03
CA HIS A 67 18.40 -5.27 0.38
C HIS A 67 18.76 -5.86 -0.99
N SER A 68 18.95 -7.17 -1.09
CA SER A 68 19.22 -7.86 -2.35
C SER A 68 18.06 -7.72 -3.35
N GLU A 69 16.82 -7.81 -2.90
CA GLU A 69 15.64 -7.63 -3.75
C GLU A 69 15.58 -6.21 -4.32
N LEU A 70 15.76 -5.19 -3.47
CA LEU A 70 15.67 -3.79 -3.87
C LEU A 70 16.87 -3.39 -4.76
N PHE A 71 18.09 -3.51 -4.23
CA PHE A 71 19.30 -2.97 -4.87
C PHE A 71 19.95 -3.93 -5.86
N GLY A 72 19.79 -5.24 -5.66
CA GLY A 72 20.38 -6.24 -6.55
C GLY A 72 19.48 -6.62 -7.73
N ASN A 73 18.17 -6.42 -7.62
CA ASN A 73 17.22 -6.86 -8.64
C ASN A 73 16.30 -5.73 -9.12
N PHE A 74 15.50 -5.15 -8.21
CA PHE A 74 14.42 -4.24 -8.60
C PHE A 74 14.93 -2.95 -9.26
N LEU A 75 15.80 -2.21 -8.57
CA LEU A 75 16.32 -0.93 -9.07
C LEU A 75 17.15 -1.07 -10.36
N PRO A 76 18.04 -2.08 -10.52
CA PRO A 76 18.74 -2.30 -11.79
C PRO A 76 17.79 -2.56 -12.97
N ASN A 77 16.72 -3.28 -12.75
CA ASN A 77 15.70 -3.51 -13.79
C ASN A 77 14.87 -2.25 -14.09
N MET A 78 14.57 -1.43 -13.07
CA MET A 78 13.96 -0.11 -13.26
C MET A 78 14.85 0.79 -14.12
N ASP A 79 16.13 0.86 -13.81
CA ASP A 79 17.12 1.65 -14.54
C ASP A 79 17.19 1.27 -16.02
N LYS A 80 17.24 -0.04 -16.28
CA LYS A 80 17.35 -0.59 -17.64
C LYS A 80 16.09 -0.45 -18.49
N LEU A 81 14.87 -0.56 -17.88
CA LEU A 81 13.65 -0.78 -18.64
C LEU A 81 12.62 0.34 -18.52
N ILE A 82 12.62 1.04 -17.39
CA ILE A 82 11.52 1.94 -17.02
C ILE A 82 11.92 3.40 -17.11
N ILE A 83 13.14 3.74 -16.67
CA ILE A 83 13.61 5.13 -16.59
C ILE A 83 13.90 5.67 -18.00
N ASP A 84 13.38 6.84 -18.31
CA ASP A 84 13.77 7.61 -19.46
C ASP A 84 14.98 8.51 -19.13
N HIS A 85 16.17 8.02 -19.37
CA HIS A 85 17.41 8.75 -19.08
C HIS A 85 17.61 9.99 -19.97
N GLU A 86 16.93 10.04 -21.11
CA GLU A 86 17.05 11.14 -22.07
C GLU A 86 16.18 12.35 -21.67
N LEU A 87 14.90 12.12 -21.45
CA LEU A 87 13.92 13.18 -21.23
C LEU A 87 13.45 13.26 -19.76
N GLY A 88 13.84 12.30 -18.93
CA GLY A 88 13.30 12.10 -17.59
C GLY A 88 11.92 11.45 -17.57
N GLY A 89 11.54 10.90 -16.42
CA GLY A 89 10.27 10.22 -16.21
C GLY A 89 10.31 8.72 -16.42
N PHE A 90 9.13 8.08 -16.42
CA PHE A 90 8.99 6.64 -16.28
C PHE A 90 8.04 6.05 -17.34
N MET A 91 8.56 5.08 -18.09
CA MET A 91 7.83 4.35 -19.15
C MET A 91 7.42 2.97 -18.64
N CYS A 92 6.27 2.87 -17.99
CA CYS A 92 5.87 1.70 -17.21
C CYS A 92 5.15 0.60 -18.02
N ASP A 93 4.89 0.79 -19.30
CA ASP A 93 4.23 -0.23 -20.14
C ASP A 93 5.28 -1.20 -20.70
N ILE A 94 5.51 -2.31 -20.01
CA ILE A 94 6.50 -3.34 -20.36
C ILE A 94 5.87 -4.71 -20.57
N ASP A 95 6.50 -5.54 -21.39
CA ASP A 95 6.33 -7.00 -21.38
C ASP A 95 7.23 -7.55 -20.28
N ASN A 96 6.64 -7.83 -19.12
CA ASN A 96 7.37 -8.25 -17.93
C ASN A 96 8.10 -9.60 -18.11
N LYS A 97 7.59 -10.47 -18.98
CA LYS A 97 8.20 -11.77 -19.29
C LYS A 97 9.39 -11.64 -20.22
N LYS A 98 9.29 -10.78 -21.23
CA LYS A 98 10.39 -10.56 -22.20
C LYS A 98 11.36 -9.49 -21.78
N GLY A 99 11.07 -8.74 -20.71
CA GLY A 99 11.89 -7.58 -20.30
C GLY A 99 11.99 -6.54 -21.41
N LYS A 100 10.86 -6.18 -22.04
CA LYS A 100 10.83 -5.28 -23.20
C LYS A 100 9.79 -4.19 -23.01
N LEU A 101 10.17 -2.95 -23.34
CA LEU A 101 9.25 -1.82 -23.39
C LEU A 101 8.19 -2.05 -24.50
N LEU A 102 6.91 -1.92 -24.13
CA LEU A 102 5.75 -2.01 -25.04
C LEU A 102 5.28 -0.62 -25.52
N SER A 103 5.45 0.41 -24.69
CA SER A 103 5.03 1.76 -24.99
C SER A 103 5.93 2.76 -24.25
N THR A 104 6.22 3.87 -24.92
CA THR A 104 6.94 5.01 -24.34
C THR A 104 6.02 6.02 -23.64
N LYS A 105 4.72 5.72 -23.55
CA LYS A 105 3.73 6.55 -22.87
C LYS A 105 4.09 6.74 -21.41
N LYS A 106 3.99 7.99 -20.92
CA LYS A 106 4.14 8.36 -19.51
C LYS A 106 2.80 8.70 -18.88
N ARG A 107 2.67 8.44 -17.58
CA ARG A 107 1.45 8.75 -16.84
C ARG A 107 1.78 9.63 -15.64
N ALA A 108 1.01 10.71 -15.45
CA ALA A 108 1.22 11.69 -14.39
C ALA A 108 1.39 11.07 -13.00
N TRP A 109 0.58 10.08 -12.67
CA TRP A 109 0.65 9.36 -11.39
C TRP A 109 1.93 8.53 -11.26
N PHE A 110 2.47 7.94 -12.33
CA PHE A 110 3.76 7.26 -12.28
C PHE A 110 4.93 8.24 -12.17
N GLU A 111 4.81 9.42 -12.79
CA GLU A 111 5.82 10.46 -12.62
C GLU A 111 5.93 10.87 -11.14
N GLY A 112 4.79 11.19 -10.51
CA GLY A 112 4.77 11.53 -9.08
C GLY A 112 5.35 10.43 -8.19
N ARG A 113 4.94 9.18 -8.41
CA ARG A 113 5.44 8.01 -7.67
C ARG A 113 6.93 7.74 -7.86
N GLY A 114 7.42 7.92 -9.08
CA GLY A 114 8.84 7.74 -9.37
C GLY A 114 9.70 8.86 -8.77
N ILE A 115 9.24 10.12 -8.82
CA ILE A 115 9.89 11.24 -8.14
C ILE A 115 9.96 10.95 -6.64
N TRP A 116 8.86 10.47 -6.04
CA TRP A 116 8.83 10.06 -4.63
C TRP A 116 9.85 8.96 -4.33
N LEU A 117 9.84 7.87 -5.09
CA LEU A 117 10.72 6.72 -4.86
C LEU A 117 12.20 7.11 -4.87
N TYR A 118 12.64 7.81 -5.93
CA TYR A 118 14.05 8.15 -6.08
C TYR A 118 14.50 9.27 -5.13
N SER A 119 13.61 10.20 -4.77
CA SER A 119 13.87 11.17 -3.69
C SER A 119 13.96 10.48 -2.33
N PHE A 120 13.11 9.50 -2.06
CA PHE A 120 13.11 8.72 -0.84
C PHE A 120 14.38 7.86 -0.72
N LEU A 121 14.81 7.21 -1.81
CA LEU A 121 16.07 6.48 -1.86
C LEU A 121 17.27 7.40 -1.54
N TYR A 122 17.31 8.58 -2.13
CA TYR A 122 18.32 9.58 -1.80
C TYR A 122 18.31 9.97 -0.32
N ASN A 123 17.11 10.26 0.23
CA ASN A 123 16.98 10.73 1.60
C ASN A 123 17.34 9.68 2.67
N HIS A 124 17.23 8.38 2.35
CA HIS A 124 17.29 7.33 3.36
C HIS A 124 18.34 6.24 3.12
N PHE A 125 18.92 6.15 1.90
CA PHE A 125 19.84 5.08 1.53
C PHE A 125 21.15 5.63 0.96
N GLY A 126 21.88 6.43 1.76
CA GLY A 126 23.26 6.81 1.50
C GLY A 126 23.47 8.07 0.69
N ASN A 127 22.44 8.83 0.35
CA ASN A 127 22.52 10.09 -0.41
C ASN A 127 23.23 9.95 -1.78
N ASP A 128 23.01 8.83 -2.49
CA ASP A 128 23.59 8.61 -3.82
C ASP A 128 23.06 9.67 -4.80
N PRO A 129 23.94 10.51 -5.39
CA PRO A 129 23.54 11.56 -6.32
C PRO A 129 22.84 11.04 -7.56
N GLY A 130 23.03 9.78 -7.96
CA GLY A 130 22.33 9.16 -9.06
C GLY A 130 20.82 9.08 -8.83
N TYR A 131 20.37 8.81 -7.60
CA TYR A 131 18.96 8.83 -7.27
C TYR A 131 18.37 10.23 -7.37
N LEU A 132 19.07 11.24 -6.85
CA LEU A 132 18.63 12.62 -6.94
C LEU A 132 18.59 13.11 -8.39
N GLU A 133 19.53 12.69 -9.23
CA GLU A 133 19.52 13.02 -10.67
C GLU A 133 18.29 12.46 -11.37
N ILE A 134 17.91 11.20 -11.14
CA ILE A 134 16.71 10.58 -11.70
C ILE A 134 15.46 11.33 -11.23
N ALA A 135 15.33 11.61 -9.94
CA ALA A 135 14.23 12.38 -9.39
C ALA A 135 14.15 13.79 -10.00
N THR A 136 15.32 14.46 -10.16
CA THR A 136 15.42 15.81 -10.73
C THR A 136 14.96 15.83 -12.20
N LYS A 137 15.42 14.87 -13.01
CA LYS A 137 15.00 14.76 -14.42
C LYS A 137 13.51 14.55 -14.54
N SER A 138 12.93 13.65 -13.73
CA SER A 138 11.50 13.35 -13.72
C SER A 138 10.66 14.54 -13.24
N LYS A 139 11.12 15.22 -12.17
CA LYS A 139 10.51 16.46 -11.68
C LYS A 139 10.54 17.55 -12.77
N ASN A 140 11.67 17.73 -13.45
CA ASN A 140 11.80 18.72 -14.52
C ASN A 140 10.87 18.37 -15.69
N PHE A 141 10.76 17.10 -16.06
CA PHE A 141 9.82 16.64 -17.08
C PHE A 141 8.39 17.04 -16.71
N ILE A 142 7.89 16.68 -15.52
CA ILE A 142 6.49 16.97 -15.16
C ILE A 142 6.24 18.49 -15.01
N LEU A 143 7.18 19.26 -14.47
CA LEU A 143 7.03 20.69 -14.30
C LEU A 143 7.10 21.48 -15.62
N LYS A 144 7.86 21.00 -16.62
CA LYS A 144 7.88 21.57 -17.96
C LYS A 144 6.50 21.50 -18.63
N HIS A 145 5.69 20.52 -18.26
CA HIS A 145 4.35 20.29 -18.79
C HIS A 145 3.25 20.69 -17.79
N LEU A 146 3.50 21.78 -17.04
CA LEU A 146 2.52 22.39 -16.15
C LEU A 146 1.20 22.63 -16.88
N PRO A 147 0.05 22.33 -16.22
CA PRO A 147 -1.23 22.73 -16.78
C PRO A 147 -1.34 24.25 -16.88
N PRO A 148 -2.11 24.78 -17.84
CA PRO A 148 -2.46 26.19 -17.85
C PRO A 148 -3.14 26.58 -16.54
N GLU A 149 -3.02 27.85 -16.16
CA GLU A 149 -3.42 28.48 -14.90
C GLU A 149 -4.45 27.70 -14.05
N GLU A 150 -4.03 27.28 -12.83
CA GLU A 150 -4.85 26.61 -11.82
C GLU A 150 -5.43 25.22 -12.19
N GLY A 151 -5.01 24.61 -13.29
CA GLY A 151 -5.48 23.29 -13.72
C GLY A 151 -4.69 22.13 -13.13
N PHE A 152 -5.22 20.93 -13.29
CA PHE A 152 -4.53 19.68 -13.01
C PHE A 152 -3.77 19.16 -14.23
N TRP A 153 -2.69 18.41 -14.00
CA TRP A 153 -2.04 17.66 -15.08
C TRP A 153 -3.00 16.67 -15.70
N ILE A 154 -2.86 16.51 -17.01
CA ILE A 154 -3.53 15.41 -17.70
C ILE A 154 -2.93 14.07 -17.26
N SER A 155 -3.73 13.03 -17.26
CA SER A 155 -3.31 11.72 -16.77
C SER A 155 -2.21 11.03 -17.59
N SER A 156 -2.01 11.44 -18.86
CA SER A 156 -1.10 10.75 -19.79
C SER A 156 -0.40 11.68 -20.78
N PHE A 157 0.85 11.31 -21.13
CA PHE A 157 1.72 12.03 -22.06
C PHE A 157 2.42 11.08 -23.04
N THR A 158 2.84 11.60 -24.20
CA THR A 158 3.86 10.95 -25.03
C THR A 158 5.22 10.93 -24.30
N LYS A 159 6.23 10.27 -24.87
CA LYS A 159 7.61 10.29 -24.34
C LYS A 159 8.12 11.73 -24.17
N GLU A 160 7.82 12.61 -25.13
CA GLU A 160 8.26 14.00 -25.19
C GLU A 160 7.46 14.94 -24.28
N GLY A 161 6.32 14.45 -23.71
CA GLY A 161 5.47 15.21 -22.79
C GLY A 161 4.26 15.89 -23.45
N TYR A 162 3.94 15.59 -24.72
CA TYR A 162 2.69 16.07 -25.31
C TYR A 162 1.48 15.38 -24.68
N PRO A 163 0.41 16.13 -24.33
CA PRO A 163 -0.79 15.55 -23.75
C PRO A 163 -1.40 14.48 -24.67
N LEU A 164 -1.77 13.35 -24.08
CA LEU A 164 -2.58 12.33 -24.72
C LEU A 164 -4.03 12.44 -24.23
N PRO A 165 -5.01 11.89 -24.97
CA PRO A 165 -6.39 11.82 -24.47
C PRO A 165 -6.43 11.16 -23.08
N GLY A 166 -7.11 11.80 -22.12
CA GLY A 166 -7.20 11.37 -20.75
C GLY A 166 -7.91 12.40 -19.89
N GLU A 167 -8.06 12.10 -18.61
CA GLU A 167 -8.73 12.94 -17.64
C GLU A 167 -7.74 13.81 -16.87
N ARG A 168 -8.24 14.92 -16.32
CA ARG A 168 -7.54 15.76 -15.36
C ARG A 168 -8.15 15.49 -13.98
N ASP A 169 -7.64 14.49 -13.29
CA ASP A 169 -8.17 14.01 -12.01
C ASP A 169 -7.29 14.43 -10.83
N ILE A 170 -7.89 14.45 -9.65
CA ILE A 170 -7.16 14.74 -8.41
C ILE A 170 -6.19 13.61 -8.03
N PHE A 171 -6.47 12.38 -8.44
CA PHE A 171 -5.69 11.20 -8.08
C PHE A 171 -4.25 11.30 -8.59
N SER A 172 -4.06 11.58 -9.88
CA SER A 172 -2.73 11.79 -10.48
C SER A 172 -1.99 12.95 -9.81
N ASN A 173 -2.72 14.01 -9.50
CA ASN A 173 -2.15 15.24 -8.94
C ASN A 173 -1.75 15.09 -7.47
N LEU A 174 -2.44 14.26 -6.69
CA LEU A 174 -2.03 13.90 -5.34
C LEU A 174 -0.69 13.16 -5.33
N TYR A 175 -0.42 12.26 -6.30
CA TYR A 175 0.89 11.62 -6.40
C TYR A 175 2.00 12.56 -6.85
N ILE A 176 1.70 13.54 -7.70
CA ILE A 176 2.68 14.60 -8.03
C ILE A 176 3.02 15.40 -6.77
N ALA A 177 2.02 15.76 -5.96
CA ALA A 177 2.25 16.45 -4.69
C ALA A 177 3.12 15.61 -3.73
N GLU A 178 2.84 14.29 -3.61
CA GLU A 178 3.65 13.35 -2.80
C GLU A 178 5.12 13.35 -3.25
N GLY A 179 5.34 13.23 -4.57
CA GLY A 179 6.68 13.24 -5.15
C GLY A 179 7.43 14.56 -4.93
N LEU A 180 6.77 15.68 -5.15
CA LEU A 180 7.38 17.02 -4.96
C LEU A 180 7.72 17.31 -3.49
N ALA A 181 6.89 16.84 -2.55
CA ALA A 181 7.16 16.99 -1.12
C ALA A 181 8.43 16.22 -0.72
N GLU A 182 8.61 14.98 -1.17
CA GLU A 182 9.81 14.19 -0.89
C GLU A 182 11.05 14.75 -1.63
N TYR A 183 10.86 15.24 -2.85
CA TYR A 183 11.91 15.91 -3.60
C TYR A 183 12.40 17.19 -2.91
N SER A 184 11.51 17.98 -2.34
CA SER A 184 11.87 19.16 -1.55
C SER A 184 12.83 18.84 -0.40
N LYS A 185 12.59 17.72 0.28
CA LYS A 185 13.48 17.23 1.34
C LYS A 185 14.82 16.79 0.78
N ALA A 186 14.84 16.10 -0.38
CA ALA A 186 16.05 15.61 -1.01
C ALA A 186 16.95 16.74 -1.57
N SER A 187 16.34 17.74 -2.20
CA SER A 187 17.05 18.87 -2.81
C SER A 187 17.38 20.00 -1.82
N GLY A 188 16.66 20.08 -0.70
CA GLY A 188 16.69 21.23 0.22
C GLY A 188 15.93 22.46 -0.27
N GLU A 189 15.28 22.39 -1.44
CA GLU A 189 14.55 23.51 -2.06
C GLU A 189 13.11 23.59 -1.55
N ILE A 190 12.84 24.53 -0.64
CA ILE A 190 11.54 24.69 0.03
C ILE A 190 10.39 25.04 -0.92
N ASP A 191 10.68 25.59 -2.08
CA ASP A 191 9.66 25.97 -3.06
C ASP A 191 8.87 24.76 -3.57
N TYR A 192 9.50 23.59 -3.66
CA TYR A 192 8.79 22.36 -4.02
C TYR A 192 7.86 21.84 -2.92
N PHE A 193 8.20 22.08 -1.65
CA PHE A 193 7.28 21.85 -0.54
C PHE A 193 6.04 22.75 -0.65
N ASN A 194 6.24 24.02 -0.93
CA ASN A 194 5.15 25.00 -1.07
C ASN A 194 4.26 24.67 -2.27
N LEU A 195 4.87 24.21 -3.40
CA LEU A 195 4.13 23.77 -4.57
C LEU A 195 3.32 22.49 -4.26
N ALA A 196 3.93 21.52 -3.58
CA ALA A 196 3.27 20.29 -3.14
C ALA A 196 2.07 20.59 -2.22
N LYS A 197 2.26 21.49 -1.23
CA LYS A 197 1.19 21.96 -0.34
C LYS A 197 0.05 22.61 -1.12
N LYS A 198 0.37 23.54 -2.02
CA LYS A 198 -0.63 24.20 -2.87
C LYS A 198 -1.45 23.17 -3.64
N LEU A 199 -0.79 22.20 -4.27
CA LEU A 199 -1.43 21.16 -5.07
C LEU A 199 -2.30 20.23 -4.21
N LEU A 200 -1.82 19.81 -3.03
CA LEU A 200 -2.58 18.99 -2.08
C LEU A 200 -3.87 19.69 -1.64
N LEU A 201 -3.78 20.96 -1.22
CA LEU A 201 -4.95 21.73 -0.78
C LEU A 201 -5.91 22.04 -1.93
N GLN A 202 -5.39 22.27 -3.14
CA GLN A 202 -6.21 22.42 -4.34
C GLN A 202 -6.98 21.12 -4.67
N CYS A 203 -6.33 19.96 -4.57
CA CYS A 203 -7.00 18.67 -4.73
C CYS A 203 -8.13 18.49 -3.70
N ALA A 204 -7.88 18.82 -2.42
CA ALA A 204 -8.88 18.75 -1.37
C ALA A 204 -10.06 19.69 -1.66
N THR A 205 -9.80 20.92 -2.10
CA THR A 205 -10.83 21.90 -2.45
C THR A 205 -11.69 21.44 -3.63
N VAL A 206 -11.08 20.85 -4.67
CA VAL A 206 -11.84 20.28 -5.81
C VAL A 206 -12.65 19.08 -5.39
N TYR A 207 -12.08 18.22 -4.53
CA TYR A 207 -12.78 17.05 -4.00
C TYR A 207 -14.00 17.41 -3.16
N ASP A 208 -14.02 18.55 -2.49
CA ASP A 208 -15.11 19.01 -1.64
C ASP A 208 -16.33 19.52 -2.42
N LYS A 209 -16.19 19.82 -3.71
CA LYS A 209 -17.28 20.36 -4.50
C LYS A 209 -18.45 19.37 -4.62
N GLU A 210 -19.67 19.91 -4.65
CA GLU A 210 -20.90 19.14 -4.85
C GLU A 210 -21.06 18.63 -6.30
N ASP A 211 -20.29 19.14 -7.23
CA ASP A 211 -20.24 18.74 -8.63
C ASP A 211 -18.97 17.93 -8.98
N TYR A 212 -18.23 17.47 -7.95
CA TYR A 212 -17.07 16.61 -8.17
C TYR A 212 -17.46 15.34 -8.93
N GLU A 213 -16.75 15.05 -10.01
CA GLU A 213 -16.94 13.83 -10.81
C GLU A 213 -15.84 12.81 -10.52
N TYR A 214 -16.23 11.56 -10.29
CA TYR A 214 -15.31 10.45 -10.19
C TYR A 214 -15.46 9.53 -11.40
N ALA A 215 -14.44 9.50 -12.25
CA ALA A 215 -14.48 8.82 -13.54
C ALA A 215 -14.85 7.33 -13.46
N SER A 216 -14.44 6.66 -12.40
CA SER A 216 -14.69 5.22 -12.21
C SER A 216 -16.12 4.91 -11.71
N GLU A 217 -16.90 5.91 -11.27
CA GLU A 217 -18.27 5.71 -10.77
C GLU A 217 -19.11 6.96 -11.03
N LYS A 218 -19.72 7.00 -12.20
CA LYS A 218 -20.50 8.16 -12.67
C LYS A 218 -21.98 8.15 -12.22
N SER A 219 -22.44 7.03 -11.67
CA SER A 219 -23.83 6.90 -11.19
C SER A 219 -24.06 7.60 -9.84
N ILE A 220 -22.99 7.88 -9.11
CA ILE A 220 -23.03 8.54 -7.81
C ILE A 220 -22.54 9.99 -7.96
N LYS A 221 -23.42 10.94 -7.62
CA LYS A 221 -23.07 12.36 -7.66
C LYS A 221 -22.04 12.68 -6.57
N ALA A 222 -20.93 13.26 -6.96
CA ALA A 222 -19.86 13.74 -6.10
C ALA A 222 -19.45 12.71 -4.99
N PRO A 223 -19.11 11.45 -5.34
CA PRO A 223 -18.85 10.43 -4.34
C PRO A 223 -17.62 10.79 -3.51
N ARG A 224 -17.65 10.43 -2.24
CA ARG A 224 -16.51 10.50 -1.34
C ARG A 224 -15.87 9.11 -1.28
N VAL A 225 -14.70 8.99 -1.91
CA VAL A 225 -14.01 7.70 -2.11
C VAL A 225 -12.85 7.52 -1.13
N LEU A 226 -12.75 6.34 -0.54
CA LEU A 226 -11.75 5.99 0.46
C LEU A 226 -10.31 6.25 -0.01
N ASN A 227 -10.01 5.96 -1.28
CA ASN A 227 -8.65 6.13 -1.80
C ASN A 227 -8.19 7.60 -1.86
N HIS A 228 -9.08 8.57 -2.04
CA HIS A 228 -8.69 9.99 -2.01
C HIS A 228 -8.33 10.44 -0.60
N TRP A 229 -9.14 10.09 0.41
CA TRP A 229 -8.81 10.37 1.80
C TRP A 229 -7.50 9.75 2.23
N MET A 230 -7.28 8.49 1.82
CA MET A 230 -6.06 7.74 2.10
C MET A 230 -4.82 8.43 1.51
N ILE A 231 -4.84 8.86 0.25
CA ILE A 231 -3.69 9.52 -0.38
C ILE A 231 -3.47 10.92 0.18
N MET A 232 -4.52 11.69 0.45
CA MET A 232 -4.41 12.97 1.14
C MET A 232 -3.80 12.81 2.54
N LEU A 233 -4.18 11.77 3.28
CA LEU A 233 -3.56 11.45 4.58
C LEU A 233 -2.08 11.12 4.44
N SER A 234 -1.71 10.24 3.49
CA SER A 234 -0.31 9.87 3.23
C SER A 234 0.56 11.10 2.96
N ASN A 235 0.10 11.96 2.05
CA ASN A 235 0.77 13.21 1.72
C ASN A 235 0.92 14.11 2.96
N SER A 236 -0.17 14.30 3.70
CA SER A 236 -0.17 15.15 4.89
C SER A 236 0.80 14.63 5.95
N THR A 237 0.74 13.34 6.28
CA THR A 237 1.65 12.71 7.26
C THR A 237 3.11 12.86 6.85
N GLN A 238 3.43 12.59 5.58
CA GLN A 238 4.78 12.74 5.05
C GLN A 238 5.27 14.18 5.14
N MET A 239 4.46 15.14 4.71
CA MET A 239 4.82 16.56 4.75
C MET A 239 5.02 17.06 6.19
N LEU A 240 4.15 16.65 7.13
CA LEU A 240 4.23 17.01 8.53
C LEU A 240 5.42 16.37 9.26
N ASN A 241 5.91 15.22 8.82
CA ASN A 241 7.17 14.66 9.31
C ASN A 241 8.38 15.48 8.88
N TYR A 242 8.28 16.23 7.78
CA TYR A 242 9.34 17.12 7.31
C TYR A 242 9.22 18.53 7.89
N LYS A 243 8.02 19.11 7.85
CA LYS A 243 7.79 20.49 8.29
C LYS A 243 6.37 20.66 8.87
N GLN A 244 6.27 21.24 10.05
CA GLN A 244 4.98 21.54 10.66
C GLN A 244 4.22 22.61 9.87
N ASP A 245 2.92 22.37 9.64
CA ASP A 245 2.01 23.28 8.93
C ASP A 245 0.58 23.03 9.38
N ASN A 246 -0.10 24.10 9.85
CA ASN A 246 -1.43 24.00 10.44
C ASN A 246 -2.52 23.58 9.45
N GLU A 247 -2.45 24.01 8.18
CA GLU A 247 -3.46 23.65 7.18
C GLU A 247 -3.35 22.17 6.82
N ILE A 248 -2.11 21.67 6.71
CA ILE A 248 -1.86 20.24 6.47
C ILE A 248 -2.28 19.40 7.69
N GLU A 249 -2.03 19.87 8.92
CA GLU A 249 -2.48 19.19 10.15
C GLU A 249 -4.00 19.06 10.21
N LEU A 250 -4.73 20.13 9.87
CA LEU A 250 -6.20 20.10 9.79
C LEU A 250 -6.70 19.11 8.70
N LEU A 251 -6.02 19.06 7.55
CA LEU A 251 -6.37 18.12 6.50
C LEU A 251 -6.08 16.67 6.93
N ALA A 252 -4.94 16.41 7.59
CA ALA A 252 -4.62 15.07 8.11
C ALA A 252 -5.69 14.61 9.11
N GLN A 253 -6.07 15.47 10.06
CA GLN A 253 -7.12 15.13 11.02
C GLN A 253 -8.46 14.84 10.33
N ARG A 254 -8.84 15.66 9.36
CA ARG A 254 -10.06 15.45 8.58
C ARG A 254 -10.04 14.13 7.81
N CYS A 255 -8.91 13.74 7.24
CA CYS A 255 -8.76 12.45 6.56
C CYS A 255 -8.92 11.27 7.54
N VAL A 256 -8.30 11.35 8.72
CA VAL A 256 -8.46 10.33 9.78
C VAL A 256 -9.93 10.19 10.18
N ASP A 257 -10.62 11.31 10.40
CA ASP A 257 -12.05 11.33 10.78
C ASP A 257 -12.93 10.74 9.67
N ALA A 258 -12.71 11.12 8.41
CA ALA A 258 -13.44 10.59 7.27
C ALA A 258 -13.28 9.06 7.17
N ILE A 259 -12.05 8.55 7.30
CA ILE A 259 -11.76 7.12 7.20
C ILE A 259 -12.35 6.34 8.38
N LEU A 260 -12.10 6.78 9.62
CA LEU A 260 -12.43 5.98 10.81
C LEU A 260 -13.85 6.17 11.35
N ASN A 261 -14.52 7.26 10.98
CA ASN A 261 -15.87 7.55 11.48
C ASN A 261 -16.92 7.47 10.37
N ASN A 262 -16.64 7.99 9.16
CA ASN A 262 -17.61 8.00 8.06
C ASN A 262 -17.53 6.75 7.18
N HIS A 263 -16.33 6.37 6.70
CA HIS A 263 -16.15 5.15 5.90
C HIS A 263 -16.28 3.87 6.74
N PHE A 264 -16.10 3.92 8.05
CA PHE A 264 -16.26 2.75 8.89
C PHE A 264 -17.72 2.32 8.94
N ASN A 265 -17.98 1.08 8.52
CA ASN A 265 -19.29 0.46 8.57
C ASN A 265 -19.40 -0.47 9.79
N PRO A 266 -20.19 -0.13 10.82
CA PRO A 266 -20.32 -0.94 12.03
C PRO A 266 -21.05 -2.27 11.82
N ASP A 267 -21.84 -2.42 10.74
CA ASP A 267 -22.63 -3.64 10.51
C ASP A 267 -21.74 -4.82 10.16
N TRP A 268 -20.67 -4.58 9.36
CA TRP A 268 -19.69 -5.59 8.99
C TRP A 268 -18.26 -5.30 9.45
N GLN A 269 -18.04 -4.16 10.14
CA GLN A 269 -16.77 -3.74 10.73
C GLN A 269 -15.61 -3.65 9.70
N LEU A 270 -15.93 -3.12 8.53
CA LEU A 270 -15.00 -2.85 7.44
C LEU A 270 -15.16 -1.39 6.98
N LEU A 271 -14.30 -0.93 6.09
CA LEU A 271 -14.39 0.39 5.49
C LEU A 271 -15.17 0.33 4.17
N ASP A 272 -16.23 1.12 4.06
CA ASP A 272 -16.96 1.33 2.81
C ASP A 272 -16.04 2.02 1.79
N MET A 273 -16.11 1.61 0.52
CA MET A 273 -15.28 2.21 -0.53
C MET A 273 -15.73 3.63 -0.90
N MET A 274 -17.05 3.87 -0.85
CA MET A 274 -17.66 5.12 -1.27
C MET A 274 -18.78 5.54 -0.33
N LEU A 275 -18.93 6.87 -0.22
CA LEU A 275 -19.99 7.54 0.52
C LEU A 275 -20.63 8.60 -0.38
N SER A 276 -21.79 9.12 0.00
CA SER A 276 -22.39 10.30 -0.58
C SER A 276 -21.51 11.55 -0.36
N HIS A 277 -21.80 12.63 -1.07
CA HIS A 277 -21.03 13.88 -0.97
C HIS A 277 -21.00 14.50 0.44
N ASP A 278 -22.03 14.25 1.24
CA ASP A 278 -22.18 14.69 2.63
C ASP A 278 -21.58 13.70 3.65
N LEU A 279 -20.79 12.73 3.19
CA LEU A 279 -20.18 11.67 3.98
C LEU A 279 -21.18 10.69 4.64
N THR A 280 -22.41 10.67 4.20
CA THR A 280 -23.37 9.63 4.60
C THR A 280 -23.21 8.37 3.76
N ARG A 281 -23.65 7.23 4.28
CA ARG A 281 -23.62 5.98 3.55
C ARG A 281 -24.54 6.00 2.34
N LEU A 282 -24.10 5.36 1.28
CA LEU A 282 -24.92 5.18 0.10
C LEU A 282 -26.17 4.33 0.44
N PRO A 283 -27.30 4.58 -0.25
CA PRO A 283 -28.44 3.67 -0.23
C PRO A 283 -28.01 2.25 -0.63
N ASP A 284 -28.78 1.24 -0.25
CA ASP A 284 -28.51 -0.15 -0.60
C ASP A 284 -28.44 -0.31 -2.13
N SER A 285 -27.22 -0.45 -2.63
CA SER A 285 -26.87 -0.49 -4.04
C SER A 285 -25.66 -1.41 -4.23
N GLU A 286 -25.34 -1.75 -5.45
CA GLU A 286 -24.16 -2.55 -5.75
C GLU A 286 -22.87 -1.88 -5.22
N SER A 287 -22.72 -0.56 -5.42
CA SER A 287 -21.57 0.21 -4.95
C SER A 287 -21.49 0.28 -3.41
N ALA A 288 -22.64 0.31 -2.70
CA ALA A 288 -22.71 0.29 -1.24
C ALA A 288 -22.30 -1.07 -0.64
N GLN A 289 -22.41 -2.15 -1.39
CA GLN A 289 -22.10 -3.51 -0.95
C GLN A 289 -20.65 -3.91 -1.20
N LYS A 290 -19.86 -3.05 -1.85
CA LYS A 290 -18.45 -3.31 -2.20
C LYS A 290 -17.50 -2.93 -1.08
N VAL A 291 -16.52 -3.82 -0.80
CA VAL A 291 -15.39 -3.55 0.08
C VAL A 291 -14.09 -3.95 -0.62
N SER A 292 -13.15 -3.02 -0.73
CA SER A 292 -11.79 -3.30 -1.20
C SER A 292 -10.86 -3.53 -0.01
N PHE A 293 -10.34 -4.73 0.13
CA PHE A 293 -9.36 -5.01 1.17
C PHE A 293 -8.04 -4.28 0.93
N GLY A 294 -7.61 -4.15 -0.35
CA GLY A 294 -6.41 -3.41 -0.70
C GLY A 294 -6.47 -1.96 -0.21
N LEU A 295 -7.55 -1.24 -0.53
CA LEU A 295 -7.71 0.14 -0.08
C LEU A 295 -7.90 0.25 1.43
N GLY A 296 -8.68 -0.65 2.03
CA GLY A 296 -8.91 -0.64 3.49
C GLY A 296 -7.63 -0.89 4.29
N VAL A 297 -6.86 -1.90 3.92
CA VAL A 297 -5.56 -2.21 4.56
C VAL A 297 -4.58 -1.05 4.38
N GLN A 298 -4.51 -0.47 3.17
CA GLN A 298 -3.64 0.65 2.87
C GLN A 298 -4.03 1.90 3.68
N ALA A 299 -5.30 2.26 3.74
CA ALA A 299 -5.77 3.38 4.56
C ALA A 299 -5.43 3.19 6.04
N LEU A 300 -5.57 1.98 6.55
CA LEU A 300 -5.36 1.69 7.96
C LEU A 300 -3.90 1.73 8.37
N TRP A 301 -2.94 1.24 7.55
CA TRP A 301 -1.54 1.40 7.91
C TRP A 301 -1.07 2.86 7.75
N MET A 302 -1.66 3.66 6.86
CA MET A 302 -1.38 5.10 6.81
C MET A 302 -1.89 5.81 8.07
N ILE A 303 -3.03 5.39 8.64
CA ILE A 303 -3.48 5.88 9.96
C ILE A 303 -2.53 5.42 11.07
N LEU A 304 -2.01 4.17 11.04
CA LEU A 304 -0.98 3.72 11.98
C LEU A 304 0.25 4.63 11.92
N SER A 305 0.70 5.01 10.72
CA SER A 305 1.83 5.93 10.53
C SER A 305 1.54 7.33 11.09
N GLU A 306 0.33 7.85 10.87
CA GLU A 306 -0.10 9.13 11.43
C GLU A 306 -0.19 9.08 12.97
N ALA A 307 -0.68 7.97 13.53
CA ALA A 307 -0.71 7.75 14.97
C ALA A 307 0.70 7.71 15.58
N VAL A 308 1.68 7.11 14.88
CA VAL A 308 3.09 7.13 15.28
C VAL A 308 3.63 8.58 15.26
N ARG A 309 3.38 9.34 14.18
CA ARG A 309 3.76 10.75 14.08
C ARG A 309 3.22 11.58 15.25
N LYS A 310 1.95 11.38 15.59
CA LYS A 310 1.26 12.10 16.68
C LYS A 310 1.56 11.53 18.07
N LYS A 311 2.19 10.37 18.16
CA LYS A 311 2.35 9.59 19.40
C LYS A 311 1.01 9.26 20.07
N ASP A 312 -0.01 9.01 19.27
CA ASP A 312 -1.38 8.74 19.70
C ASP A 312 -1.63 7.23 19.75
N LEU A 313 -1.48 6.64 20.93
CA LEU A 313 -1.70 5.21 21.17
C LEU A 313 -3.18 4.82 20.95
N ILE A 314 -4.13 5.69 21.27
CA ILE A 314 -5.57 5.39 21.12
C ILE A 314 -5.91 5.26 19.63
N LEU A 315 -5.43 6.20 18.82
CA LEU A 315 -5.58 6.14 17.36
C LEU A 315 -4.90 4.89 16.78
N PHE A 316 -3.70 4.58 17.25
CA PHE A 316 -2.94 3.41 16.81
C PHE A 316 -3.70 2.10 17.08
N ASP A 317 -4.22 1.91 18.30
CA ASP A 317 -4.96 0.71 18.68
C ASP A 317 -6.30 0.59 17.94
N LYS A 318 -7.00 1.71 17.69
CA LYS A 318 -8.20 1.73 16.85
C LYS A 318 -7.91 1.27 15.41
N ALA A 319 -6.86 1.81 14.80
CA ALA A 319 -6.44 1.43 13.45
C ALA A 319 -5.95 -0.02 13.38
N LYS A 320 -5.17 -0.48 14.38
CA LYS A 320 -4.72 -1.87 14.51
C LYS A 320 -5.89 -2.85 14.53
N LYS A 321 -6.91 -2.58 15.33
CA LYS A 321 -8.11 -3.44 15.42
C LYS A 321 -8.79 -3.60 14.06
N LEU A 322 -8.97 -2.51 13.33
CA LEU A 322 -9.59 -2.55 12.01
C LEU A 322 -8.69 -3.20 10.96
N PHE A 323 -7.39 -2.95 11.00
CA PHE A 323 -6.39 -3.60 10.14
C PHE A 323 -6.44 -5.13 10.28
N LYS A 324 -6.42 -5.64 11.51
CA LYS A 324 -6.60 -7.07 11.80
C LYS A 324 -7.91 -7.59 11.21
N ARG A 325 -9.02 -6.88 11.42
CA ARG A 325 -10.33 -7.28 10.93
C ARG A 325 -10.37 -7.40 9.39
N HIS A 326 -9.81 -6.43 8.66
CA HIS A 326 -9.76 -6.47 7.20
C HIS A 326 -8.99 -7.70 6.70
N ILE A 327 -7.83 -7.98 7.29
CA ILE A 327 -6.97 -9.12 6.95
C ILE A 327 -7.66 -10.45 7.25
N GLU A 328 -8.31 -10.58 8.42
CA GLU A 328 -9.02 -11.80 8.81
C GLU A 328 -10.16 -12.14 7.84
N VAL A 329 -10.90 -11.12 7.37
CA VAL A 329 -11.98 -11.31 6.40
C VAL A 329 -11.43 -11.59 5.00
N ALA A 330 -10.34 -10.93 4.61
CA ALA A 330 -9.73 -11.11 3.30
C ALA A 330 -9.03 -12.47 3.13
N LYS A 331 -8.68 -13.16 4.23
CA LYS A 331 -7.82 -14.35 4.21
C LYS A 331 -8.48 -15.54 3.51
N ASP A 332 -7.80 -16.09 2.49
CA ASP A 332 -8.16 -17.38 1.91
C ASP A 332 -7.61 -18.52 2.78
N LYS A 333 -8.52 -19.15 3.55
CA LYS A 333 -8.16 -20.24 4.48
C LYS A 333 -7.87 -21.57 3.78
N VAL A 334 -8.19 -21.69 2.48
CA VAL A 334 -8.02 -22.94 1.72
C VAL A 334 -6.70 -22.96 0.97
N TYR A 335 -6.37 -21.83 0.30
CA TYR A 335 -5.23 -21.78 -0.62
C TYR A 335 -4.16 -20.75 -0.21
N GLY A 336 -4.37 -20.07 0.91
CA GLY A 336 -3.48 -19.02 1.40
C GLY A 336 -3.59 -17.71 0.64
N GLY A 337 -2.89 -16.69 1.09
CA GLY A 337 -2.99 -15.33 0.59
C GLY A 337 -4.34 -14.67 0.91
N TYR A 338 -4.63 -13.53 0.24
CA TYR A 338 -5.77 -12.68 0.57
C TYR A 338 -6.56 -12.32 -0.66
N PHE A 339 -7.91 -12.40 -0.57
CA PHE A 339 -8.81 -11.97 -1.63
C PHE A 339 -8.76 -10.46 -1.82
N TRP A 340 -8.94 -10.01 -3.07
CA TRP A 340 -8.86 -8.60 -3.42
C TRP A 340 -9.99 -7.75 -2.84
N SER A 341 -11.23 -8.24 -2.93
CA SER A 341 -12.43 -7.51 -2.51
C SER A 341 -13.61 -8.44 -2.20
N ILE A 342 -14.57 -7.89 -1.48
CA ILE A 342 -15.96 -8.38 -1.50
C ILE A 342 -16.72 -7.51 -2.49
N GLU A 343 -17.35 -8.15 -3.48
CA GLU A 343 -18.18 -7.47 -4.48
C GLU A 343 -19.60 -7.22 -3.93
N ASN A 344 -20.08 -8.11 -3.06
CA ASN A 344 -21.35 -7.95 -2.39
C ASN A 344 -21.28 -8.56 -0.98
N VAL A 345 -21.32 -7.71 0.05
CA VAL A 345 -21.24 -8.13 1.45
C VAL A 345 -22.46 -8.94 1.86
N SER A 346 -23.66 -8.52 1.42
CA SER A 346 -24.91 -9.20 1.78
C SER A 346 -25.00 -10.61 1.25
N LEU A 347 -24.44 -10.85 0.06
CA LEU A 347 -24.39 -12.16 -0.59
C LEU A 347 -23.11 -12.93 -0.29
N ASN A 348 -22.19 -12.35 0.47
CA ASN A 348 -20.87 -12.91 0.76
C ASN A 348 -20.09 -13.31 -0.50
N THR A 349 -20.13 -12.46 -1.54
CA THR A 349 -19.50 -12.72 -2.83
C THR A 349 -18.13 -12.07 -2.90
N PHE A 350 -17.06 -12.89 -2.93
CA PHE A 350 -15.69 -12.43 -3.03
C PHE A 350 -15.20 -12.39 -4.48
N LYS A 351 -14.37 -11.39 -4.79
CA LYS A 351 -13.48 -11.45 -5.94
C LYS A 351 -12.25 -12.27 -5.55
N LEU A 352 -12.18 -13.48 -6.07
CA LEU A 352 -11.20 -14.49 -5.65
C LEU A 352 -9.77 -14.19 -6.13
N GLY A 353 -9.57 -13.21 -6.99
CA GLY A 353 -8.26 -12.78 -7.46
C GLY A 353 -7.37 -12.31 -6.32
N LYS A 354 -6.08 -12.62 -6.41
CA LYS A 354 -5.05 -12.22 -5.45
C LYS A 354 -4.04 -11.35 -6.15
N VAL A 355 -3.83 -10.15 -5.60
CA VAL A 355 -2.96 -9.15 -6.21
C VAL A 355 -1.80 -8.83 -5.29
N LEU A 356 -0.62 -8.62 -5.88
CA LEU A 356 0.61 -8.31 -5.16
C LEU A 356 0.44 -7.08 -4.27
N SER A 357 -0.16 -6.01 -4.79
CA SER A 357 -0.29 -4.75 -4.08
C SER A 357 -1.01 -4.87 -2.73
N LEU A 358 -2.05 -5.70 -2.60
CA LEU A 358 -2.69 -5.97 -1.30
C LEU A 358 -1.71 -6.63 -0.33
N HIS A 359 -0.93 -7.62 -0.81
CA HIS A 359 0.03 -8.33 0.03
C HIS A 359 1.18 -7.42 0.47
N ASP A 360 1.64 -6.52 -0.42
CA ASP A 360 2.63 -5.49 -0.08
C ASP A 360 2.12 -4.56 1.03
N GLU A 361 0.85 -4.10 0.95
CA GLU A 361 0.25 -3.26 1.99
C GLU A 361 0.10 -3.98 3.33
N ILE A 362 -0.20 -5.29 3.31
CA ILE A 362 -0.24 -6.12 4.53
C ILE A 362 1.15 -6.21 5.16
N LEU A 363 2.21 -6.39 4.37
CA LEU A 363 3.59 -6.42 4.89
C LEU A 363 3.98 -5.10 5.57
N ILE A 364 3.64 -3.95 4.96
CA ILE A 364 3.93 -2.64 5.57
C ILE A 364 3.22 -2.50 6.91
N GLY A 365 1.91 -2.70 6.95
CA GLY A 365 1.13 -2.52 8.17
C GLY A 365 1.48 -3.53 9.26
N SER A 366 1.76 -4.78 8.89
CA SER A 366 2.17 -5.81 9.85
C SER A 366 3.52 -5.47 10.48
N LEU A 367 4.51 -5.00 9.69
CA LEU A 367 5.82 -4.63 10.22
C LEU A 367 5.77 -3.38 11.10
N LEU A 368 4.89 -2.40 10.80
CA LEU A 368 4.61 -1.27 11.69
C LEU A 368 4.09 -1.72 13.06
N LEU A 369 3.17 -2.67 13.10
CA LEU A 369 2.65 -3.22 14.36
C LEU A 369 3.75 -3.96 15.15
N VAL A 370 4.61 -4.69 14.45
CA VAL A 370 5.77 -5.35 15.05
C VAL A 370 6.76 -4.32 15.60
N GLU A 371 7.11 -3.30 14.80
CA GLU A 371 8.07 -2.27 15.18
C GLU A 371 7.66 -1.48 16.43
N HIS A 372 6.36 -1.17 16.56
CA HIS A 372 5.91 -0.25 17.61
C HIS A 372 5.27 -0.94 18.82
N GLN A 373 4.80 -2.18 18.68
CA GLN A 373 4.15 -2.91 19.79
C GLN A 373 4.63 -4.36 19.97
N ALA A 374 5.63 -4.85 19.23
CA ALA A 374 6.06 -6.26 19.20
C ALA A 374 4.89 -7.25 19.03
N ASP A 375 3.89 -6.88 18.21
CA ASP A 375 2.62 -7.60 18.05
C ASP A 375 2.85 -8.98 17.41
N GLN A 376 2.64 -10.05 18.15
CA GLN A 376 2.90 -11.42 17.71
C GLN A 376 1.98 -11.89 16.59
N TRP A 377 0.72 -11.43 16.58
CA TRP A 377 -0.19 -11.71 15.47
C TRP A 377 0.32 -11.07 14.17
N ALA A 378 0.81 -9.82 14.27
CA ALA A 378 1.35 -9.11 13.11
C ALA A 378 2.64 -9.77 12.60
N LEU A 379 3.50 -10.28 13.48
CA LEU A 379 4.69 -11.04 13.10
C LEU A 379 4.33 -12.32 12.33
N ALA A 380 3.34 -13.08 12.82
CA ALA A 380 2.85 -14.27 12.12
C ALA A 380 2.21 -13.91 10.76
N CYS A 381 1.41 -12.83 10.71
CA CYS A 381 0.80 -12.32 9.49
C CYS A 381 1.85 -11.88 8.46
N PHE A 382 2.88 -11.15 8.89
CA PHE A 382 4.01 -10.76 8.05
C PHE A 382 4.71 -11.98 7.45
N SER A 383 5.06 -12.96 8.27
CA SER A 383 5.77 -14.16 7.84
C SER A 383 4.96 -14.97 6.82
N GLU A 384 3.68 -15.17 7.08
CA GLU A 384 2.78 -15.88 6.17
C GLU A 384 2.64 -15.14 4.82
N THR A 385 2.46 -13.81 4.88
CA THR A 385 2.31 -12.97 3.69
C THR A 385 3.59 -12.93 2.87
N TYR A 386 4.75 -12.78 3.50
CA TYR A 386 6.05 -12.78 2.84
C TYR A 386 6.29 -14.11 2.09
N ASN A 387 6.04 -15.25 2.76
CA ASN A 387 6.16 -16.55 2.14
C ASN A 387 5.18 -16.74 0.97
N TYR A 388 3.95 -16.22 1.10
CA TYR A 388 2.98 -16.27 0.01
C TYR A 388 3.46 -15.47 -1.21
N ILE A 389 4.01 -14.26 -1.02
CA ILE A 389 4.59 -13.44 -2.09
C ILE A 389 5.71 -14.20 -2.79
N LYS A 390 6.68 -14.73 -2.04
CA LYS A 390 7.83 -15.47 -2.60
C LYS A 390 7.39 -16.65 -3.46
N ASN A 391 6.38 -17.39 -3.03
CA ASN A 391 5.92 -18.59 -3.72
C ASN A 391 5.02 -18.31 -4.93
N ASN A 392 4.26 -17.21 -4.93
CA ASN A 392 3.20 -16.98 -5.89
C ASN A 392 3.43 -15.78 -6.83
N PHE A 393 4.11 -14.72 -6.37
CA PHE A 393 4.32 -13.51 -7.17
C PHE A 393 5.74 -13.39 -7.72
N MET A 394 6.75 -13.98 -7.06
CA MET A 394 8.13 -14.02 -7.55
C MET A 394 8.29 -15.19 -8.53
N LYS A 395 8.26 -14.92 -9.82
CA LYS A 395 8.41 -15.94 -10.87
C LYS A 395 9.75 -15.76 -11.58
N MET A 396 10.52 -16.85 -11.72
CA MET A 396 11.88 -16.82 -12.28
C MET A 396 11.95 -16.37 -13.74
N ASP A 397 10.87 -16.49 -14.48
CA ASP A 397 10.76 -16.10 -15.89
C ASP A 397 10.19 -14.70 -16.11
N TYR A 398 10.06 -13.91 -15.03
CA TYR A 398 9.61 -12.51 -15.06
C TYR A 398 10.68 -11.58 -14.49
N VAL A 399 10.80 -10.38 -15.08
CA VAL A 399 11.79 -9.37 -14.67
C VAL A 399 11.43 -8.75 -13.33
N PHE A 400 10.13 -8.53 -13.11
CA PHE A 400 9.56 -8.00 -11.87
C PHE A 400 8.53 -8.97 -11.30
N PRO A 401 8.20 -8.87 -10.01
CA PRO A 401 7.11 -9.66 -9.44
C PRO A 401 5.83 -9.52 -10.26
N VAL A 402 5.08 -10.61 -10.42
CA VAL A 402 3.81 -10.57 -11.14
C VAL A 402 2.72 -9.91 -10.30
N GLU A 403 1.88 -9.07 -10.90
CA GLU A 403 0.84 -8.36 -10.15
C GLU A 403 -0.28 -9.26 -9.64
N ASN A 404 -0.58 -10.36 -10.35
CA ASN A 404 -1.63 -11.30 -9.99
C ASN A 404 -1.05 -12.68 -9.73
N GLY A 405 -1.25 -13.20 -8.54
CA GLY A 405 -0.65 -14.44 -8.04
C GLY A 405 -1.64 -15.58 -7.83
N ASP A 406 -2.83 -15.52 -8.39
CA ASP A 406 -3.81 -16.57 -8.19
C ASP A 406 -3.51 -17.82 -9.04
N ARG A 407 -3.91 -18.98 -8.53
CA ARG A 407 -3.86 -20.28 -9.19
C ARG A 407 -4.78 -20.38 -10.43
N ASN A 408 -5.83 -19.59 -10.49
CA ASN A 408 -6.80 -19.56 -11.59
C ASN A 408 -6.67 -18.31 -12.44
N ILE A 409 -5.46 -17.87 -12.69
CA ILE A 409 -5.25 -16.64 -13.42
C ILE A 409 -5.68 -16.77 -14.85
N VAL A 410 -6.72 -16.08 -15.13
CA VAL A 410 -7.32 -16.09 -16.45
C VAL A 410 -6.69 -15.03 -17.36
N ASN A 411 -6.09 -13.97 -16.84
CA ASN A 411 -5.46 -12.94 -17.65
C ASN A 411 -4.38 -12.23 -16.85
N PHE A 412 -3.14 -12.72 -16.96
CA PHE A 412 -2.02 -11.82 -16.74
C PHE A 412 -2.08 -10.74 -17.82
N SER A 413 -2.34 -9.53 -17.43
CA SER A 413 -1.86 -8.45 -18.23
C SER A 413 -0.35 -8.43 -18.02
N ASP A 414 0.39 -8.99 -18.98
CA ASP A 414 1.86 -8.81 -19.06
C ASP A 414 2.22 -7.32 -19.29
N LYS A 415 1.22 -6.45 -19.19
CA LYS A 415 1.28 -5.04 -19.51
C LYS A 415 1.25 -4.21 -18.25
N GLY A 416 2.32 -3.52 -18.03
CA GLY A 416 2.41 -2.50 -17.02
C GLY A 416 2.92 -3.04 -15.69
N MET A 417 3.84 -2.29 -15.11
CA MET A 417 4.36 -2.54 -13.79
C MET A 417 4.01 -1.39 -12.86
N GLY A 418 3.46 -1.73 -11.72
CA GLY A 418 3.29 -0.77 -10.64
C GLY A 418 4.64 -0.41 -10.03
N ILE A 419 5.17 0.78 -10.33
CA ILE A 419 6.41 1.28 -9.71
C ILE A 419 6.20 1.85 -8.31
N TYR A 420 5.14 1.49 -7.63
CA TYR A 420 4.77 2.12 -6.36
C TYR A 420 4.59 1.14 -5.20
N HIS A 421 3.64 0.21 -5.28
CA HIS A 421 3.31 -0.64 -4.13
C HIS A 421 4.49 -1.49 -3.71
N HIS A 422 5.04 -2.28 -4.62
CA HIS A 422 6.14 -3.19 -4.31
C HIS A 422 7.43 -2.45 -3.91
N PRO A 423 7.98 -1.48 -4.68
CA PRO A 423 9.17 -0.76 -4.24
C PRO A 423 8.94 0.07 -2.97
N ARG A 424 7.74 0.64 -2.77
CA ARG A 424 7.39 1.31 -1.51
C ARG A 424 7.45 0.35 -0.33
N GLN A 425 6.89 -0.84 -0.48
CA GLN A 425 6.96 -1.88 0.52
C GLN A 425 8.42 -2.27 0.83
N LEU A 426 9.26 -2.43 -0.20
CA LEU A 426 10.68 -2.77 -0.02
C LEU A 426 11.41 -1.68 0.78
N VAL A 427 11.30 -0.41 0.39
CA VAL A 427 12.02 0.69 1.08
C VAL A 427 11.50 0.93 2.49
N LEU A 428 10.18 0.91 2.72
CA LEU A 428 9.61 1.16 4.04
C LEU A 428 9.93 0.02 5.01
N ASN A 429 9.82 -1.23 4.56
CA ASN A 429 10.13 -2.37 5.39
C ASN A 429 11.62 -2.51 5.66
N LEU A 430 12.49 -2.20 4.69
CA LEU A 430 13.93 -2.20 4.91
C LEU A 430 14.31 -1.21 6.01
N LEU A 431 13.79 0.02 5.97
CA LEU A 431 14.01 1.01 7.03
C LEU A 431 13.44 0.57 8.40
N ALA A 432 12.26 -0.07 8.41
CA ALA A 432 11.69 -0.57 9.65
C ALA A 432 12.56 -1.70 10.25
N LEU A 433 13.05 -2.62 9.40
CA LEU A 433 13.97 -3.69 9.82
C LEU A 433 15.27 -3.11 10.39
N GLU A 434 15.88 -2.12 9.73
CA GLU A 434 17.08 -1.44 10.23
C GLU A 434 16.83 -0.84 11.62
N ARG A 435 15.72 -0.10 11.79
CA ARG A 435 15.37 0.49 13.11
C ARG A 435 15.11 -0.56 14.19
N ILE A 436 14.52 -1.71 13.86
CA ILE A 436 14.33 -2.81 14.81
C ILE A 436 15.67 -3.45 15.16
N ILE A 437 16.56 -3.66 14.19
CA ILE A 437 17.91 -4.20 14.38
C ILE A 437 18.75 -3.27 15.26
N ASP A 438 18.73 -1.96 15.00
CA ASP A 438 19.44 -0.95 15.81
C ASP A 438 18.98 -0.96 17.28
N ARG A 439 17.74 -1.37 17.54
CA ARG A 439 17.19 -1.58 18.87
C ARG A 439 17.35 -3.02 19.41
N ASN A 440 18.22 -3.83 18.79
CA ASN A 440 18.44 -5.23 19.15
C ASN A 440 17.15 -6.09 19.20
N GLY A 441 16.20 -5.84 18.31
CA GLY A 441 14.92 -6.54 18.25
C GLY A 441 13.83 -5.98 19.16
N GLU A 442 14.12 -4.92 19.93
CA GLU A 442 13.10 -4.28 20.79
C GLU A 442 12.12 -3.42 19.99
N SER A 443 10.87 -3.37 20.46
CA SER A 443 9.88 -2.44 19.94
C SER A 443 10.27 -0.99 20.21
N SER A 444 9.73 -0.08 19.40
CA SER A 444 9.97 1.34 19.63
C SER A 444 9.28 1.83 20.90
N ASN A 445 9.82 2.87 21.51
CA ASN A 445 9.24 3.48 22.71
C ASN A 445 8.42 4.74 22.35
N VAL A 446 7.86 4.80 21.15
CA VAL A 446 7.18 5.99 20.62
C VAL A 446 5.94 6.39 21.43
N PHE A 447 5.25 5.42 22.02
CA PHE A 447 4.05 5.64 22.84
C PHE A 447 4.33 5.72 24.33
N GLY A 448 5.62 5.68 24.76
CA GLY A 448 6.00 5.55 26.16
C GLY A 448 5.91 4.10 26.64
N ARG A 449 6.63 3.78 27.71
CA ARG A 449 6.37 2.53 28.47
C ARG A 449 5.18 2.82 29.37
N GLY A 450 4.06 2.11 29.17
CA GLY A 450 2.92 2.13 30.08
C GLY A 450 3.27 1.64 31.47
#